data_c26c8b023e555fe93b7a076a9a47ed5e
#
_entry.id   c26c8b023e555fe93b7a076a9a47ed5e
#
_cell.length_a   1.000
_cell.length_b   1.000
_cell.length_c   1.000
_cell.angle_alpha   90.00
_cell.angle_beta   90.00
_cell.angle_gamma   90.00
#
_symmetry.space_group_name_H-M   'P 1'
#
loop_
_entity.id
_entity.type
_entity.pdbx_description
1 polymer ?
#
loop_
_entity_poly.entity_id
_entity_poly.type
_entity_poly.pdbx_seq_one_letter_code
_entity_poly.pdbx_strand_id
1 'polypeptide(L)'
;MPTKNNDSTVEHGTVHSTKEIADFTAKQQQIEQFKKAAKAALQLLDLQNQPNKTYTVYSKESLRTYLKNPLTDTNQKNLRKLSQFLYVLSAQYRRIISYFATHIDLSAYNVIPNISMTEDNDDEKILQNYESTLKWVEKMNLQGQIHGILTTCLREDCFYGYIYYEDGEDQNKNSFIIVPLDADYCKISSVNYNGTLNCAFDFSFFDSSTNKIYLDYWDKEFTTGYNAYKKDSKQRWAELDPERTVVFKMDYDQLDRVIPPFASLFEDIIDLIDLRGITSVKDKLSIYKLLVAQIDTLSNAQNPDDFAVSLDLAVDFYNKIIQILPEEIGLALSPMKIEPITFDKDATDETNSISKANKNLWESAGVSQIMDNSKLTGSTAVTAAMRFDALYVQKPLLWQIEARVNMFLNYVLPDNGMRLKYMQVTPYLRDEFIKNVKEACTLGLPMKTQLAALMGMSPLDMNSMLYLENDILKLQDKMVPLQSTYTQTGDSDTGGAPTKDLGDLTDDGEASIDKRDKAN
;
A
#
# COMPACT_ATOMS: atom_id res chain seq x y z
N MET A 1 -52.30 67.31 9.89
CA MET A 1 -51.46 66.33 10.61
C MET A 1 -51.32 65.11 9.70
N PRO A 2 -50.13 64.70 9.29
CA PRO A 2 -49.93 63.69 8.26
C PRO A 2 -49.76 62.29 8.85
N THR A 3 -50.40 61.39 8.21
CA THR A 3 -50.29 59.93 8.43
C THR A 3 -49.01 59.36 7.80
N LYS A 4 -48.29 58.61 8.58
CA LYS A 4 -47.09 57.89 8.16
C LYS A 4 -47.44 56.67 7.26
N ASN A 5 -46.85 56.66 6.10
CA ASN A 5 -46.74 55.46 5.24
C ASN A 5 -45.75 54.49 5.86
N ASN A 6 -46.19 53.25 6.03
CA ASN A 6 -45.31 52.11 6.24
C ASN A 6 -44.97 51.49 4.87
N ASP A 7 -43.72 51.69 4.46
CA ASP A 7 -43.13 50.90 3.37
C ASP A 7 -42.80 49.48 3.88
N SER A 8 -43.55 48.51 3.40
CA SER A 8 -43.21 47.11 3.51
C SER A 8 -42.31 46.76 2.33
N THR A 9 -41.04 46.57 2.62
CA THR A 9 -40.09 45.94 1.69
C THR A 9 -40.51 44.49 1.45
N VAL A 10 -40.97 44.23 0.25
CA VAL A 10 -41.19 42.86 -0.26
C VAL A 10 -39.82 42.31 -0.65
N GLU A 11 -39.33 41.31 0.10
CA GLU A 11 -38.20 40.50 -0.32
C GLU A 11 -38.58 39.75 -1.59
N HIS A 12 -37.88 40.02 -2.68
CA HIS A 12 -37.93 39.24 -3.90
C HIS A 12 -37.37 37.86 -3.63
N GLY A 13 -38.26 36.89 -3.39
CA GLY A 13 -37.91 35.47 -3.46
C GLY A 13 -37.49 35.13 -4.90
N THR A 14 -36.25 34.74 -5.07
CA THR A 14 -35.72 34.20 -6.34
C THR A 14 -36.55 32.98 -6.72
N VAL A 15 -37.32 33.09 -7.79
CA VAL A 15 -38.05 31.96 -8.37
C VAL A 15 -37.04 31.11 -9.13
N HIS A 16 -36.54 30.05 -8.51
CA HIS A 16 -35.68 29.05 -9.18
C HIS A 16 -36.43 28.36 -10.30
N SER A 17 -35.80 28.23 -11.45
CA SER A 17 -36.40 27.55 -12.59
C SER A 17 -36.62 26.05 -12.25
N THR A 18 -37.61 25.43 -12.86
CA THR A 18 -37.88 23.97 -12.68
C THR A 18 -36.63 23.11 -12.97
N LYS A 19 -35.74 23.58 -13.82
CA LYS A 19 -34.47 22.93 -14.13
C LYS A 19 -33.48 23.02 -12.97
N GLU A 20 -33.35 24.17 -12.31
CA GLU A 20 -32.50 24.36 -11.12
C GLU A 20 -32.98 23.53 -9.93
N ILE A 21 -34.31 23.39 -9.76
CA ILE A 21 -34.89 22.53 -8.71
C ILE A 21 -34.61 21.04 -9.02
N ALA A 22 -34.71 20.62 -10.28
CA ALA A 22 -34.40 19.27 -10.70
C ALA A 22 -32.91 18.95 -10.50
N ASP A 23 -32.02 19.86 -10.89
CA ASP A 23 -30.57 19.73 -10.71
C ASP A 23 -30.19 19.71 -9.22
N PHE A 24 -30.83 20.54 -8.39
CA PHE A 24 -30.65 20.52 -6.93
C PHE A 24 -31.09 19.20 -6.31
N THR A 25 -32.24 18.67 -6.76
CA THR A 25 -32.76 17.38 -6.27
C THR A 25 -31.86 16.21 -6.70
N ALA A 26 -31.36 16.23 -7.94
CA ALA A 26 -30.40 15.24 -8.42
C ALA A 26 -29.08 15.27 -7.62
N LYS A 27 -28.54 16.48 -7.35
CA LYS A 27 -27.36 16.65 -6.49
C LYS A 27 -27.58 16.17 -5.06
N GLN A 28 -28.74 16.42 -4.48
CA GLN A 28 -29.09 15.90 -3.16
C GLN A 28 -29.14 14.36 -3.13
N GLN A 29 -29.69 13.74 -4.17
CA GLN A 29 -29.72 12.28 -4.28
C GLN A 29 -28.31 11.68 -4.43
N GLN A 30 -27.43 12.33 -5.17
CA GLN A 30 -26.04 11.91 -5.31
C GLN A 30 -25.27 12.00 -3.98
N ILE A 31 -25.42 13.10 -3.23
CA ILE A 31 -24.83 13.26 -1.89
C ILE A 31 -25.32 12.18 -0.94
N GLU A 32 -26.60 11.80 -1.01
CA GLU A 32 -27.12 10.71 -0.19
C GLU A 32 -26.55 9.35 -0.58
N GLN A 33 -26.36 9.09 -1.87
CA GLN A 33 -25.71 7.85 -2.33
C GLN A 33 -24.27 7.76 -1.84
N PHE A 34 -23.52 8.86 -1.88
CA PHE A 34 -22.14 8.89 -1.37
C PHE A 34 -22.10 8.69 0.16
N LYS A 35 -22.99 9.31 0.91
CA LYS A 35 -23.14 9.05 2.35
C LYS A 35 -23.45 7.58 2.64
N LYS A 36 -24.26 6.94 1.79
CA LYS A 36 -24.56 5.51 1.89
C LYS A 36 -23.32 4.65 1.66
N ALA A 37 -22.55 4.95 0.62
CA ALA A 37 -21.28 4.25 0.35
C ALA A 37 -20.28 4.38 1.51
N ALA A 38 -20.11 5.59 2.04
CA ALA A 38 -19.23 5.81 3.20
C ALA A 38 -19.68 5.02 4.44
N LYS A 39 -21.00 4.92 4.67
CA LYS A 39 -21.56 4.10 5.77
C LYS A 39 -21.37 2.60 5.53
N ALA A 40 -21.51 2.12 4.29
CA ALA A 40 -21.23 0.72 3.95
C ALA A 40 -19.77 0.37 4.19
N ALA A 41 -18.82 1.26 3.82
CA ALA A 41 -17.41 1.08 4.11
C ALA A 41 -17.12 1.05 5.62
N LEU A 42 -17.72 1.94 6.40
CA LEU A 42 -17.60 1.94 7.87
C LEU A 42 -18.17 0.66 8.50
N GLN A 43 -19.30 0.16 7.99
CA GLN A 43 -19.87 -1.11 8.44
C GLN A 43 -18.91 -2.28 8.23
N LEU A 44 -18.25 -2.36 7.08
CA LEU A 44 -17.26 -3.41 6.81
C LEU A 44 -16.09 -3.33 7.78
N LEU A 45 -15.64 -2.13 8.13
CA LEU A 45 -14.61 -1.90 9.14
C LEU A 45 -15.08 -2.33 10.54
N ASP A 46 -16.31 -1.99 10.93
CA ASP A 46 -16.89 -2.40 12.22
C ASP A 46 -17.07 -3.92 12.31
N LEU A 47 -17.47 -4.58 11.23
CA LEU A 47 -17.58 -6.04 11.19
C LEU A 47 -16.22 -6.73 11.32
N GLN A 48 -15.16 -6.11 10.82
CA GLN A 48 -13.79 -6.61 11.00
C GLN A 48 -13.28 -6.42 12.43
N ASN A 49 -13.79 -5.41 13.15
CA ASN A 49 -13.35 -5.02 14.49
C ASN A 49 -14.24 -5.57 15.62
N GLN A 50 -15.16 -6.51 15.35
CA GLN A 50 -16.04 -7.04 16.41
C GLN A 50 -15.25 -7.71 17.54
N PRO A 51 -15.44 -7.29 18.81
CA PRO A 51 -14.65 -7.75 19.96
C PRO A 51 -14.89 -9.22 20.35
N ASN A 52 -15.87 -9.90 19.74
CA ASN A 52 -16.25 -11.29 20.06
C ASN A 52 -15.67 -12.33 19.11
N LYS A 53 -14.71 -11.97 18.25
CA LYS A 53 -13.95 -13.00 17.52
C LYS A 53 -13.04 -13.70 18.54
N THR A 54 -13.46 -14.87 19.01
CA THR A 54 -12.59 -15.81 19.72
C THR A 54 -11.33 -15.97 18.86
N TYR A 55 -10.18 -15.58 19.39
CA TYR A 55 -8.91 -15.79 18.69
C TYR A 55 -8.75 -17.29 18.49
N THR A 56 -8.91 -17.74 17.27
CA THR A 56 -8.59 -19.12 16.92
C THR A 56 -7.09 -19.27 17.09
N VAL A 57 -6.65 -20.09 18.03
CA VAL A 57 -5.23 -20.42 18.17
C VAL A 57 -4.88 -21.30 16.97
N TYR A 58 -4.17 -20.74 16.01
CA TYR A 58 -3.71 -21.47 14.85
C TYR A 58 -2.48 -22.32 15.23
N SER A 59 -2.62 -23.63 15.19
CA SER A 59 -1.51 -24.56 15.39
C SER A 59 -0.86 -24.94 14.05
N LYS A 60 0.39 -25.44 14.09
CA LYS A 60 1.06 -25.98 12.89
C LYS A 60 0.28 -27.10 12.25
N GLU A 61 -0.40 -27.94 13.05
CA GLU A 61 -1.21 -29.06 12.56
C GLU A 61 -2.40 -28.55 11.74
N SER A 62 -3.08 -27.49 12.22
CA SER A 62 -4.17 -26.88 11.46
C SER A 62 -3.66 -26.24 10.17
N LEU A 63 -2.54 -25.54 10.19
CA LEU A 63 -1.91 -24.98 8.99
C LEU A 63 -1.57 -26.09 7.96
N ARG A 64 -0.89 -27.14 8.40
CA ARG A 64 -0.55 -28.27 7.53
C ARG A 64 -1.78 -28.95 6.95
N THR A 65 -2.88 -29.00 7.70
CA THR A 65 -4.16 -29.53 7.23
C THR A 65 -4.75 -28.66 6.11
N TYR A 66 -4.71 -27.34 6.25
CA TYR A 66 -5.18 -26.40 5.22
C TYR A 66 -4.31 -26.48 3.96
N LEU A 67 -2.98 -26.56 4.11
CA LEU A 67 -2.04 -26.64 2.99
C LEU A 67 -2.05 -27.99 2.25
N LYS A 68 -2.48 -29.08 2.91
CA LYS A 68 -2.62 -30.40 2.25
C LYS A 68 -3.72 -30.40 1.20
N ASN A 69 -4.79 -29.63 1.40
CA ASN A 69 -5.88 -29.54 0.45
C ASN A 69 -6.36 -28.07 0.29
N PRO A 70 -5.53 -27.21 -0.32
CA PRO A 70 -5.79 -25.78 -0.39
C PRO A 70 -6.91 -25.40 -1.36
N LEU A 71 -7.41 -26.35 -2.17
CA LEU A 71 -8.40 -26.07 -3.21
C LEU A 71 -9.84 -25.99 -2.68
N THR A 72 -10.10 -26.40 -1.44
CA THR A 72 -11.44 -26.29 -0.86
C THR A 72 -11.72 -24.86 -0.40
N ASP A 73 -12.91 -24.36 -0.69
CA ASP A 73 -13.36 -23.02 -0.27
C ASP A 73 -13.11 -22.76 1.23
N THR A 74 -13.33 -23.78 2.07
CA THR A 74 -13.13 -23.69 3.53
C THR A 74 -11.66 -23.47 3.88
N ASN A 75 -10.75 -24.22 3.24
CA ASN A 75 -9.31 -24.08 3.53
C ASN A 75 -8.76 -22.76 2.99
N GLN A 76 -9.22 -22.31 1.82
CA GLN A 76 -8.87 -20.98 1.29
C GLN A 76 -9.29 -19.86 2.27
N LYS A 77 -10.52 -19.92 2.80
CA LYS A 77 -10.99 -18.99 3.83
C LYS A 77 -10.14 -19.05 5.10
N ASN A 78 -9.79 -20.25 5.55
CA ASN A 78 -8.96 -20.42 6.74
C ASN A 78 -7.53 -19.91 6.53
N LEU A 79 -6.94 -20.11 5.36
CA LEU A 79 -5.62 -19.57 5.01
C LEU A 79 -5.63 -18.05 4.95
N ARG A 80 -6.68 -17.41 4.38
CA ARG A 80 -6.83 -15.94 4.41
C ARG A 80 -6.95 -15.41 5.85
N LYS A 81 -7.77 -16.04 6.68
CA LYS A 81 -7.92 -15.66 8.11
C LYS A 81 -6.62 -15.82 8.88
N LEU A 82 -5.88 -16.89 8.61
CA LEU A 82 -4.54 -17.08 9.19
C LEU A 82 -3.58 -15.99 8.73
N SER A 83 -3.58 -15.64 7.45
CA SER A 83 -2.78 -14.54 6.91
C SER A 83 -3.09 -13.21 7.60
N GLN A 84 -4.37 -12.87 7.76
CA GLN A 84 -4.82 -11.67 8.49
C GLN A 84 -4.34 -11.69 9.95
N PHE A 85 -4.44 -12.83 10.62
CA PHE A 85 -3.98 -13.02 11.98
C PHE A 85 -2.46 -12.83 12.11
N LEU A 86 -1.68 -13.47 11.24
CA LEU A 86 -0.22 -13.36 11.24
C LEU A 86 0.25 -11.95 10.88
N TYR A 87 -0.49 -11.23 10.03
CA TYR A 87 -0.18 -9.82 9.70
C TYR A 87 -0.27 -8.91 10.92
N VAL A 88 -1.16 -9.20 11.86
CA VAL A 88 -1.27 -8.45 13.13
C VAL A 88 -0.21 -8.91 14.14
N LEU A 89 0.04 -10.22 14.22
CA LEU A 89 0.88 -10.82 15.26
C LEU A 89 2.38 -10.72 14.95
N SER A 90 2.79 -10.92 13.69
CA SER A 90 4.19 -10.96 13.27
C SER A 90 4.64 -9.63 12.66
N ALA A 91 5.53 -8.92 13.35
CA ALA A 91 6.13 -7.70 12.84
C ALA A 91 6.92 -7.94 11.54
N GLN A 92 7.57 -9.10 11.38
CA GLN A 92 8.31 -9.49 10.19
C GLN A 92 7.36 -9.68 9.00
N TYR A 93 6.28 -10.44 9.18
CA TYR A 93 5.30 -10.66 8.11
C TYR A 93 4.65 -9.34 7.67
N ARG A 94 4.26 -8.51 8.64
CA ARG A 94 3.74 -7.17 8.34
C ARG A 94 4.75 -6.34 7.55
N ARG A 95 6.05 -6.42 7.90
CA ARG A 95 7.11 -5.68 7.19
C ARG A 95 7.28 -6.17 5.75
N ILE A 96 7.24 -7.49 5.50
CA ILE A 96 7.30 -8.08 4.16
C ILE A 96 6.14 -7.55 3.29
N ILE A 97 4.91 -7.68 3.78
CA ILE A 97 3.72 -7.21 3.04
C ILE A 97 3.82 -5.71 2.76
N SER A 98 4.15 -4.90 3.78
CA SER A 98 4.26 -3.44 3.62
C SER A 98 5.38 -3.05 2.65
N TYR A 99 6.50 -3.74 2.65
CA TYR A 99 7.59 -3.51 1.72
C TYR A 99 7.14 -3.71 0.27
N PHE A 100 6.56 -4.87 -0.03
CA PHE A 100 6.08 -5.14 -1.37
C PHE A 100 4.95 -4.21 -1.81
N ALA A 101 4.04 -3.81 -0.90
CA ALA A 101 2.95 -2.89 -1.20
C ALA A 101 3.41 -1.48 -1.61
N THR A 102 4.66 -1.09 -1.31
CA THR A 102 5.21 0.21 -1.68
C THR A 102 5.89 0.25 -3.05
N HIS A 103 5.99 -0.88 -3.76
CA HIS A 103 6.69 -0.93 -5.05
C HIS A 103 5.87 -0.41 -6.24
N ILE A 104 4.58 -0.17 -6.09
CA ILE A 104 3.74 0.46 -7.13
C ILE A 104 3.47 1.90 -6.72
N ASP A 105 3.85 2.82 -7.59
CA ASP A 105 3.62 4.25 -7.47
C ASP A 105 2.75 4.72 -8.64
N LEU A 106 1.49 5.05 -8.36
CA LEU A 106 0.54 5.51 -9.36
C LEU A 106 0.59 7.02 -9.59
N SER A 107 1.45 7.76 -8.88
CA SER A 107 1.65 9.20 -9.10
C SER A 107 2.32 9.49 -10.45
N ALA A 108 3.10 8.54 -10.97
CA ALA A 108 3.77 8.67 -12.24
C ALA A 108 2.94 8.03 -13.36
N TYR A 109 2.07 8.81 -13.97
CA TYR A 109 1.21 8.37 -15.07
C TYR A 109 1.27 9.31 -16.27
N ASN A 110 0.79 8.82 -17.41
CA ASN A 110 0.62 9.57 -18.65
C ASN A 110 -0.74 9.27 -19.26
N VAL A 111 -1.34 10.28 -19.89
CA VAL A 111 -2.54 10.11 -20.72
C VAL A 111 -2.13 10.29 -22.18
N ILE A 112 -2.40 9.28 -22.99
CA ILE A 112 -1.95 9.20 -24.38
C ILE A 112 -3.19 9.22 -25.27
N PRO A 113 -3.30 10.18 -26.20
CA PRO A 113 -4.38 10.18 -27.17
C PRO A 113 -4.21 9.06 -28.22
N ASN A 114 -5.30 8.46 -28.61
CA ASN A 114 -5.34 7.52 -29.72
C ASN A 114 -5.52 8.29 -31.03
N ILE A 115 -4.41 8.73 -31.62
CA ILE A 115 -4.38 9.58 -32.82
C ILE A 115 -4.31 8.70 -34.07
N SER A 116 -5.13 8.99 -35.08
CA SER A 116 -5.00 8.41 -36.42
C SER A 116 -3.79 9.02 -37.11
N MET A 117 -2.95 8.17 -37.70
CA MET A 117 -1.80 8.61 -38.50
C MET A 117 -2.18 8.87 -39.97
N THR A 118 -3.41 8.51 -40.37
CA THR A 118 -3.85 8.54 -41.80
C THR A 118 -5.05 9.46 -42.02
N GLU A 119 -5.71 9.91 -40.96
CA GLU A 119 -6.89 10.77 -41.03
C GLU A 119 -6.62 12.11 -40.33
N ASP A 120 -7.38 13.14 -40.69
CA ASP A 120 -7.33 14.43 -40.02
C ASP A 120 -7.85 14.25 -38.57
N ASN A 121 -7.09 14.74 -37.61
CA ASN A 121 -7.45 14.71 -36.20
C ASN A 121 -8.10 16.03 -35.82
N ASP A 122 -9.12 15.96 -34.95
CA ASP A 122 -9.76 17.13 -34.35
C ASP A 122 -9.01 17.55 -33.08
N ASP A 123 -8.13 18.52 -33.22
CA ASP A 123 -7.25 18.99 -32.13
C ASP A 123 -8.03 19.55 -30.95
N GLU A 124 -9.16 20.26 -31.18
CA GLU A 124 -9.99 20.82 -30.11
C GLU A 124 -10.65 19.69 -29.29
N LYS A 125 -11.18 18.68 -29.97
CA LYS A 125 -11.79 17.51 -29.34
C LYS A 125 -10.74 16.70 -28.56
N ILE A 126 -9.56 16.51 -29.12
CA ILE A 126 -8.45 15.83 -28.46
C ILE A 126 -8.08 16.55 -27.17
N LEU A 127 -7.96 17.88 -27.19
CA LEU A 127 -7.62 18.69 -26.02
C LEU A 127 -8.70 18.60 -24.94
N GLN A 128 -9.97 18.73 -25.31
CA GLN A 128 -11.11 18.60 -24.38
C GLN A 128 -11.16 17.21 -23.73
N ASN A 129 -10.99 16.16 -24.51
CA ASN A 129 -10.97 14.79 -24.04
C ASN A 129 -9.77 14.52 -23.12
N TYR A 130 -8.61 15.07 -23.45
CA TYR A 130 -7.40 15.00 -22.63
C TYR A 130 -7.63 15.65 -21.26
N GLU A 131 -8.14 16.89 -21.24
CA GLU A 131 -8.45 17.62 -20.00
C GLU A 131 -9.50 16.89 -19.14
N SER A 132 -10.57 16.39 -19.75
CA SER A 132 -11.61 15.64 -19.05
C SER A 132 -11.08 14.35 -18.44
N THR A 133 -10.20 13.65 -19.16
CA THR A 133 -9.54 12.43 -18.64
C THR A 133 -8.63 12.74 -17.47
N LEU A 134 -7.82 13.81 -17.55
CA LEU A 134 -6.96 14.23 -16.45
C LEU A 134 -7.77 14.57 -15.19
N LYS A 135 -8.86 15.31 -15.35
CA LYS A 135 -9.78 15.65 -14.23
C LYS A 135 -10.36 14.40 -13.57
N TRP A 136 -10.73 13.38 -14.36
CA TRP A 136 -11.21 12.12 -13.81
C TRP A 136 -10.12 11.33 -13.09
N VAL A 137 -8.89 11.30 -13.61
CA VAL A 137 -7.76 10.61 -12.96
C VAL A 137 -7.45 11.25 -11.60
N GLU A 138 -7.43 12.59 -11.52
CA GLU A 138 -7.25 13.29 -10.24
C GLU A 138 -8.42 13.03 -9.26
N LYS A 139 -9.66 13.05 -9.77
CA LYS A 139 -10.87 12.76 -8.99
C LYS A 139 -10.84 11.36 -8.38
N MET A 140 -10.33 10.36 -9.10
CA MET A 140 -10.20 9.00 -8.59
C MET A 140 -9.24 8.88 -7.42
N ASN A 141 -8.22 9.72 -7.33
CA ASN A 141 -7.18 9.71 -6.28
C ASN A 141 -6.70 8.29 -5.93
N LEU A 142 -6.36 7.50 -6.95
CA LEU A 142 -6.00 6.09 -6.77
C LEU A 142 -4.71 5.91 -5.98
N GLN A 143 -3.78 6.87 -6.07
CA GLN A 143 -2.54 6.85 -5.29
C GLN A 143 -2.82 6.77 -3.78
N GLY A 144 -3.86 7.44 -3.30
CA GLY A 144 -4.26 7.38 -1.88
C GLY A 144 -4.87 6.03 -1.47
N GLN A 145 -5.51 5.32 -2.40
CA GLN A 145 -6.22 4.08 -2.13
C GLN A 145 -5.39 2.82 -2.40
N ILE A 146 -4.41 2.92 -3.31
CA ILE A 146 -3.71 1.75 -3.85
C ILE A 146 -2.93 0.96 -2.80
N HIS A 147 -2.33 1.61 -1.81
CA HIS A 147 -1.55 0.91 -0.78
C HIS A 147 -2.40 -0.11 0.00
N GLY A 148 -3.63 0.24 0.36
CA GLY A 148 -4.57 -0.68 1.03
C GLY A 148 -4.97 -1.85 0.12
N ILE A 149 -5.21 -1.58 -1.15
CA ILE A 149 -5.54 -2.58 -2.17
C ILE A 149 -4.38 -3.57 -2.34
N LEU A 150 -3.16 -3.07 -2.54
CA LEU A 150 -1.96 -3.91 -2.69
C LEU A 150 -1.67 -4.73 -1.43
N THR A 151 -1.83 -4.13 -0.25
CA THR A 151 -1.69 -4.84 1.02
C THR A 151 -2.65 -6.03 1.08
N THR A 152 -3.88 -5.87 0.61
CA THR A 152 -4.87 -6.97 0.57
C THR A 152 -4.49 -8.02 -0.46
N CYS A 153 -4.08 -7.65 -1.67
CA CYS A 153 -3.61 -8.60 -2.68
C CYS A 153 -2.41 -9.43 -2.19
N LEU A 154 -1.44 -8.79 -1.54
CA LEU A 154 -0.25 -9.48 -1.02
C LEU A 154 -0.55 -10.34 0.21
N ARG A 155 -1.52 -9.97 1.02
CA ARG A 155 -1.93 -10.69 2.22
C ARG A 155 -2.89 -11.83 1.90
N GLU A 156 -3.81 -11.65 0.93
CA GLU A 156 -4.96 -12.52 0.70
C GLU A 156 -5.05 -13.03 -0.74
N ASP A 157 -4.10 -12.67 -1.62
CA ASP A 157 -4.02 -12.97 -3.05
C ASP A 157 -4.98 -12.15 -3.91
N CYS A 158 -6.21 -11.90 -3.45
CA CYS A 158 -7.23 -11.22 -4.24
C CYS A 158 -7.87 -10.08 -3.46
N PHE A 159 -8.01 -8.95 -4.12
CA PHE A 159 -8.81 -7.82 -3.65
C PHE A 159 -10.11 -7.76 -4.44
N TYR A 160 -11.23 -7.62 -3.74
CA TYR A 160 -12.55 -7.37 -4.30
C TYR A 160 -13.04 -6.01 -3.83
N GLY A 161 -13.54 -5.20 -4.74
CA GLY A 161 -14.05 -3.87 -4.42
C GLY A 161 -15.22 -3.46 -5.32
N TYR A 162 -15.97 -2.47 -4.87
CA TYR A 162 -17.06 -1.86 -5.62
C TYR A 162 -16.86 -0.36 -5.71
N ILE A 163 -17.04 0.20 -6.91
CA ILE A 163 -16.82 1.63 -7.19
C ILE A 163 -18.09 2.40 -6.89
N TYR A 164 -17.97 3.38 -6.00
CA TYR A 164 -18.96 4.44 -5.82
C TYR A 164 -18.39 5.75 -6.34
N TYR A 165 -19.14 6.43 -7.21
CA TYR A 165 -18.72 7.71 -7.76
C TYR A 165 -19.92 8.62 -7.95
N GLU A 166 -19.68 9.91 -7.97
CA GLU A 166 -20.63 10.94 -8.35
C GLU A 166 -20.26 11.50 -9.71
N ASP A 167 -21.24 11.59 -10.59
CA ASP A 167 -21.12 12.27 -11.86
C ASP A 167 -21.48 13.76 -11.67
N GLY A 168 -20.49 14.64 -11.69
CA GLY A 168 -20.72 16.08 -11.49
C GLY A 168 -19.49 16.91 -11.83
N GLU A 169 -19.72 18.08 -12.43
CA GLU A 169 -18.67 19.01 -12.88
C GLU A 169 -17.92 19.72 -11.73
N ASP A 170 -18.36 19.58 -10.50
CA ASP A 170 -17.79 20.30 -9.35
C ASP A 170 -16.48 19.63 -8.88
N GLN A 171 -15.34 20.16 -9.33
CA GLN A 171 -13.99 19.62 -9.06
C GLN A 171 -13.62 19.59 -7.56
N ASN A 172 -14.34 20.32 -6.70
CA ASN A 172 -14.07 20.39 -5.27
C ASN A 172 -14.69 19.26 -4.45
N LYS A 173 -15.45 18.36 -5.08
CA LYS A 173 -16.04 17.20 -4.41
C LYS A 173 -15.38 15.94 -4.91
N ASN A 174 -14.41 15.44 -4.15
CA ASN A 174 -13.85 14.10 -4.36
C ASN A 174 -14.94 13.06 -4.11
N SER A 175 -15.57 12.60 -5.21
CA SER A 175 -16.71 11.71 -5.19
C SER A 175 -16.41 10.37 -5.86
N PHE A 176 -15.22 9.84 -5.64
CA PHE A 176 -14.83 8.51 -6.09
C PHE A 176 -14.21 7.74 -4.92
N ILE A 177 -14.71 6.53 -4.67
CA ILE A 177 -14.18 5.62 -3.67
C ILE A 177 -14.36 4.17 -4.12
N ILE A 178 -13.35 3.35 -3.88
CA ILE A 178 -13.42 1.90 -4.01
C ILE A 178 -13.70 1.33 -2.63
N VAL A 179 -14.89 0.77 -2.44
CA VAL A 179 -15.30 0.13 -1.19
C VAL A 179 -14.87 -1.34 -1.25
N PRO A 180 -14.01 -1.83 -0.35
CA PRO A 180 -13.64 -3.23 -0.32
C PRO A 180 -14.85 -4.12 0.02
N LEU A 181 -15.00 -5.22 -0.69
CA LEU A 181 -16.00 -6.26 -0.42
C LEU A 181 -15.37 -7.38 0.42
N ASP A 182 -16.19 -8.08 1.20
CA ASP A 182 -15.73 -9.21 1.99
C ASP A 182 -15.37 -10.40 1.08
N ALA A 183 -14.10 -10.74 1.02
CA ALA A 183 -13.60 -11.85 0.19
C ALA A 183 -14.22 -13.22 0.52
N ASP A 184 -14.81 -13.40 1.71
CA ASP A 184 -15.53 -14.63 2.07
C ASP A 184 -16.87 -14.76 1.33
N TYR A 185 -17.37 -13.66 0.76
CA TYR A 185 -18.61 -13.58 -0.02
C TYR A 185 -18.40 -13.15 -1.47
N CYS A 186 -17.16 -13.20 -1.95
CA CYS A 186 -16.80 -12.85 -3.32
C CYS A 186 -16.12 -14.02 -4.03
N LYS A 187 -16.35 -14.14 -5.35
CA LYS A 187 -15.64 -15.08 -6.24
C LYS A 187 -15.38 -14.41 -7.58
N ILE A 188 -14.29 -14.79 -8.23
CA ILE A 188 -14.06 -14.46 -9.64
C ILE A 188 -15.07 -15.23 -10.46
N SER A 189 -15.89 -14.53 -11.24
CA SER A 189 -16.97 -15.14 -12.05
C SER A 189 -16.56 -15.35 -13.50
N SER A 190 -15.89 -14.37 -14.07
CA SER A 190 -15.50 -14.36 -15.48
C SER A 190 -14.32 -13.42 -15.72
N VAL A 191 -13.81 -13.43 -16.94
CA VAL A 191 -12.69 -12.58 -17.40
C VAL A 191 -13.17 -11.80 -18.62
N ASN A 192 -12.96 -10.50 -18.62
CA ASN A 192 -13.27 -9.63 -19.75
C ASN A 192 -12.22 -9.75 -20.88
N TYR A 193 -12.54 -9.29 -22.07
CA TYR A 193 -11.62 -9.31 -23.23
C TYR A 193 -10.32 -8.52 -23.00
N ASN A 194 -10.34 -7.53 -22.11
CA ASN A 194 -9.15 -6.75 -21.74
C ASN A 194 -8.34 -7.39 -20.60
N GLY A 195 -8.74 -8.59 -20.14
CA GLY A 195 -8.10 -9.30 -19.05
C GLY A 195 -8.56 -8.87 -17.64
N THR A 196 -9.45 -7.90 -17.50
CA THR A 196 -10.00 -7.55 -16.18
C THR A 196 -10.91 -8.66 -15.66
N LEU A 197 -10.92 -8.84 -14.34
CA LEU A 197 -11.68 -9.89 -13.67
C LEU A 197 -13.02 -9.35 -13.19
N ASN A 198 -14.07 -10.17 -13.34
CA ASN A 198 -15.41 -9.88 -12.83
C ASN A 198 -15.67 -10.61 -11.52
N CYS A 199 -16.54 -10.05 -10.70
CA CYS A 199 -16.89 -10.54 -9.38
C CYS A 199 -18.32 -11.02 -9.30
N ALA A 200 -18.53 -12.24 -8.80
CA ALA A 200 -19.84 -12.67 -8.30
C ALA A 200 -19.87 -12.51 -6.77
N PHE A 201 -20.99 -11.97 -6.28
CA PHE A 201 -21.23 -11.74 -4.86
C PHE A 201 -22.26 -12.72 -4.30
N ASP A 202 -22.00 -13.20 -3.08
CA ASP A 202 -22.90 -14.06 -2.31
C ASP A 202 -23.88 -13.21 -1.50
N PHE A 203 -25.10 -13.07 -1.97
CA PHE A 203 -26.12 -12.26 -1.32
C PHE A 203 -26.58 -12.79 0.05
N SER A 204 -26.19 -14.01 0.45
CA SER A 204 -26.40 -14.49 1.82
C SER A 204 -25.62 -13.67 2.86
N PHE A 205 -24.69 -12.81 2.45
CA PHE A 205 -24.04 -11.81 3.30
C PHE A 205 -25.06 -11.00 4.11
N PHE A 206 -26.20 -10.65 3.50
CA PHE A 206 -27.27 -9.88 4.13
C PHE A 206 -28.27 -10.72 4.94
N ASP A 207 -28.05 -12.03 5.07
CA ASP A 207 -28.90 -12.87 5.96
C ASP A 207 -28.62 -12.61 7.44
N SER A 208 -27.44 -12.14 7.78
CA SER A 208 -27.12 -11.67 9.13
C SER A 208 -27.97 -10.43 9.46
N SER A 209 -28.58 -10.43 10.65
CA SER A 209 -29.35 -9.27 11.13
C SER A 209 -28.53 -7.98 11.16
N THR A 210 -27.25 -8.09 11.47
CA THR A 210 -26.30 -6.96 11.48
C THR A 210 -26.11 -6.38 10.10
N ASN A 211 -25.90 -7.22 9.07
CA ASN A 211 -25.64 -6.77 7.71
C ASN A 211 -26.92 -6.26 7.03
N LYS A 212 -28.05 -6.86 7.35
CA LYS A 212 -29.35 -6.49 6.77
C LYS A 212 -29.76 -5.06 7.11
N ILE A 213 -29.44 -4.56 8.30
CA ILE A 213 -29.77 -3.20 8.72
C ILE A 213 -29.12 -2.15 7.79
N TYR A 214 -27.99 -2.50 7.20
CA TYR A 214 -27.23 -1.59 6.35
C TYR A 214 -27.50 -1.76 4.86
N LEU A 215 -28.34 -2.73 4.45
CA LEU A 215 -28.63 -3.01 3.04
C LEU A 215 -29.11 -1.76 2.27
N ASP A 216 -29.87 -0.90 2.91
CA ASP A 216 -30.38 0.34 2.31
C ASP A 216 -29.29 1.39 2.05
N TYR A 217 -28.09 1.21 2.63
CA TYR A 217 -26.92 2.07 2.40
C TYR A 217 -26.04 1.58 1.25
N TRP A 218 -26.24 0.33 0.82
CA TRP A 218 -25.54 -0.24 -0.31
C TRP A 218 -26.18 0.22 -1.63
N ASP A 219 -25.45 0.05 -2.73
CA ASP A 219 -25.99 0.34 -4.06
C ASP A 219 -27.27 -0.47 -4.34
N LYS A 220 -28.12 0.06 -5.23
CA LYS A 220 -29.39 -0.60 -5.62
C LYS A 220 -29.18 -2.01 -6.17
N GLU A 221 -28.03 -2.26 -6.78
CA GLU A 221 -27.66 -3.56 -7.29
C GLU A 221 -27.68 -4.61 -6.18
N PHE A 222 -27.10 -4.31 -5.00
CA PHE A 222 -27.08 -5.21 -3.86
C PHE A 222 -28.47 -5.47 -3.30
N THR A 223 -29.31 -4.45 -3.21
CA THR A 223 -30.70 -4.60 -2.77
C THR A 223 -31.49 -5.46 -3.74
N THR A 224 -31.30 -5.25 -5.05
CA THR A 224 -31.98 -6.02 -6.10
C THR A 224 -31.53 -7.48 -6.08
N GLY A 225 -30.22 -7.73 -5.99
CA GLY A 225 -29.65 -9.08 -5.91
C GLY A 225 -30.11 -9.84 -4.66
N TYR A 226 -30.13 -9.18 -3.50
CA TYR A 226 -30.64 -9.79 -2.27
C TYR A 226 -32.13 -10.15 -2.36
N ASN A 227 -32.96 -9.27 -2.93
CA ASN A 227 -34.37 -9.56 -3.15
C ASN A 227 -34.58 -10.71 -4.14
N ALA A 228 -33.78 -10.83 -5.17
CA ALA A 228 -33.79 -11.95 -6.10
C ALA A 228 -33.40 -13.26 -5.39
N TYR A 229 -32.33 -13.25 -4.60
CA TYR A 229 -31.93 -14.39 -3.77
C TYR A 229 -33.03 -14.82 -2.79
N LYS A 230 -33.75 -13.88 -2.16
CA LYS A 230 -34.87 -14.22 -1.26
C LYS A 230 -36.06 -14.84 -1.98
N LYS A 231 -36.27 -14.55 -3.27
CA LYS A 231 -37.29 -15.18 -4.09
C LYS A 231 -36.87 -16.56 -4.59
N ASP A 232 -35.60 -16.70 -4.99
CA ASP A 232 -35.04 -17.96 -5.50
C ASP A 232 -33.63 -18.17 -4.91
N SER A 233 -33.49 -19.18 -4.06
CA SER A 233 -32.23 -19.52 -3.42
C SER A 233 -31.08 -19.89 -4.40
N LYS A 234 -31.40 -20.24 -5.64
CA LYS A 234 -30.44 -20.50 -6.71
C LYS A 234 -29.70 -19.22 -7.13
N GLN A 235 -30.29 -18.05 -6.91
CA GLN A 235 -29.70 -16.74 -7.20
C GLN A 235 -28.88 -16.20 -6.02
N ARG A 236 -28.40 -17.08 -5.17
CA ARG A 236 -27.52 -16.71 -4.06
C ARG A 236 -26.24 -16.02 -4.54
N TRP A 237 -25.66 -16.51 -5.62
CA TRP A 237 -24.51 -15.95 -6.28
C TRP A 237 -24.93 -15.27 -7.57
N ALA A 238 -24.65 -13.98 -7.72
CA ALA A 238 -24.81 -13.30 -9.00
C ALA A 238 -23.60 -12.41 -9.29
N GLU A 239 -23.27 -12.26 -10.56
CA GLU A 239 -22.23 -11.35 -11.03
C GLU A 239 -22.70 -9.92 -10.82
N LEU A 240 -21.82 -9.11 -10.25
CA LEU A 240 -22.00 -7.68 -10.11
C LEU A 240 -21.63 -6.96 -11.41
N ASP A 241 -22.11 -5.72 -11.55
CA ASP A 241 -21.83 -4.88 -12.71
C ASP A 241 -20.30 -4.80 -12.96
N PRO A 242 -19.80 -5.33 -14.09
CA PRO A 242 -18.39 -5.31 -14.44
C PRO A 242 -17.78 -3.90 -14.49
N GLU A 243 -18.58 -2.89 -14.82
CA GLU A 243 -18.13 -1.50 -14.90
C GLU A 243 -17.92 -0.87 -13.52
N ARG A 244 -18.48 -1.46 -12.48
CA ARG A 244 -18.42 -0.96 -11.11
C ARG A 244 -17.62 -1.85 -10.16
N THR A 245 -17.27 -3.06 -10.55
CA THR A 245 -16.47 -3.96 -9.73
C THR A 245 -14.99 -3.83 -10.00
N VAL A 246 -14.19 -3.99 -8.97
CA VAL A 246 -12.73 -3.99 -9.02
C VAL A 246 -12.25 -5.31 -8.44
N VAL A 247 -11.53 -6.08 -9.25
CA VAL A 247 -10.88 -7.31 -8.80
C VAL A 247 -9.43 -7.27 -9.24
N PHE A 248 -8.53 -7.37 -8.28
CA PHE A 248 -7.09 -7.51 -8.53
C PHE A 248 -6.58 -8.77 -7.87
N LYS A 249 -5.80 -9.55 -8.60
CA LYS A 249 -5.29 -10.83 -8.14
C LYS A 249 -3.79 -10.91 -8.34
N MET A 250 -3.07 -11.30 -7.28
CA MET A 250 -1.62 -11.43 -7.32
C MET A 250 -1.20 -12.63 -8.17
N ASP A 251 -1.80 -13.79 -7.93
CA ASP A 251 -1.54 -15.02 -8.67
C ASP A 251 -2.55 -15.21 -9.81
N TYR A 252 -2.42 -14.37 -10.84
CA TYR A 252 -3.36 -14.32 -11.97
C TYR A 252 -3.43 -15.62 -12.78
N ASP A 253 -2.40 -16.45 -12.74
CA ASP A 253 -2.37 -17.72 -13.48
C ASP A 253 -3.32 -18.77 -12.88
N GLN A 254 -3.82 -18.55 -11.66
CA GLN A 254 -4.64 -19.50 -10.91
C GLN A 254 -5.96 -18.86 -10.45
N LEU A 255 -6.86 -18.61 -11.41
CA LEU A 255 -8.13 -17.91 -11.15
C LEU A 255 -9.13 -18.75 -10.33
N ASP A 256 -8.98 -20.06 -10.32
CA ASP A 256 -9.86 -21.02 -9.62
C ASP A 256 -9.60 -21.09 -8.11
N ARG A 257 -8.51 -20.51 -7.63
CA ARG A 257 -8.11 -20.55 -6.22
C ARG A 257 -7.59 -19.20 -5.74
N VAL A 258 -7.84 -18.90 -4.46
CA VAL A 258 -7.40 -17.67 -3.79
C VAL A 258 -6.62 -18.08 -2.55
N ILE A 259 -5.30 -18.19 -2.69
CA ILE A 259 -4.39 -18.63 -1.64
C ILE A 259 -3.39 -17.50 -1.36
N PRO A 260 -3.19 -17.09 -0.09
CA PRO A 260 -2.23 -16.04 0.23
C PRO A 260 -0.85 -16.31 -0.41
N PRO A 261 -0.25 -15.34 -1.14
CA PRO A 261 1.00 -15.56 -1.87
C PRO A 261 2.17 -16.02 -0.98
N PHE A 262 2.15 -15.58 0.27
CA PHE A 262 3.15 -15.91 1.27
C PHE A 262 2.73 -17.05 2.22
N ALA A 263 1.75 -17.90 1.83
CA ALA A 263 1.29 -19.00 2.67
C ALA A 263 2.41 -19.98 3.05
N SER A 264 3.42 -20.14 2.19
CA SER A 264 4.61 -20.95 2.46
C SER A 264 5.44 -20.47 3.65
N LEU A 265 5.36 -19.18 4.01
CA LEU A 265 6.10 -18.61 5.13
C LEU A 265 5.40 -18.79 6.48
N PHE A 266 4.14 -19.21 6.50
CA PHE A 266 3.35 -19.23 7.73
C PHE A 266 3.94 -20.18 8.78
N GLU A 267 4.50 -21.31 8.35
CA GLU A 267 5.15 -22.26 9.26
C GLU A 267 6.40 -21.64 9.92
N ASP A 268 7.25 -20.98 9.13
CA ASP A 268 8.46 -20.30 9.62
C ASP A 268 8.12 -19.15 10.59
N ILE A 269 7.02 -18.42 10.31
CA ILE A 269 6.56 -17.32 11.17
C ILE A 269 6.06 -17.86 12.51
N ILE A 270 5.27 -18.95 12.50
CA ILE A 270 4.77 -19.59 13.72
C ILE A 270 5.96 -20.10 14.53
N ASP A 271 6.94 -20.76 13.89
CA ASP A 271 8.16 -21.23 14.55
C ASP A 271 8.93 -20.11 15.23
N LEU A 272 9.08 -18.99 14.55
CA LEU A 272 9.76 -17.84 15.11
C LEU A 272 9.03 -17.26 16.35
N ILE A 273 7.69 -17.25 16.32
CA ILE A 273 6.87 -16.80 17.44
C ILE A 273 7.03 -17.76 18.61
N ASP A 274 6.97 -19.07 18.36
CA ASP A 274 7.12 -20.12 19.38
C ASP A 274 8.51 -20.06 20.02
N LEU A 275 9.59 -19.94 19.22
CA LEU A 275 10.96 -19.80 19.72
C LEU A 275 11.13 -18.58 20.62
N ARG A 276 10.56 -17.44 20.27
CA ARG A 276 10.58 -16.24 21.11
C ARG A 276 9.82 -16.45 22.42
N GLY A 277 8.69 -17.15 22.36
CA GLY A 277 7.93 -17.54 23.55
C GLY A 277 8.75 -18.42 24.50
N ILE A 278 9.39 -19.47 23.98
CA ILE A 278 10.25 -20.38 24.74
C ILE A 278 11.42 -19.61 25.35
N THR A 279 12.12 -18.78 24.60
CA THR A 279 13.24 -17.96 25.10
C THR A 279 12.78 -17.03 26.22
N SER A 280 11.63 -16.38 26.08
CA SER A 280 11.07 -15.52 27.13
C SER A 280 10.76 -16.29 28.43
N VAL A 281 10.25 -17.54 28.31
CA VAL A 281 10.01 -18.41 29.47
C VAL A 281 11.32 -18.82 30.13
N LYS A 282 12.32 -19.23 29.34
CA LYS A 282 13.65 -19.56 29.86
C LYS A 282 14.34 -18.37 30.52
N ASP A 283 14.25 -17.18 29.92
CA ASP A 283 14.78 -15.94 30.53
C ASP A 283 14.15 -15.68 31.90
N LYS A 284 12.84 -15.88 32.02
CA LYS A 284 12.15 -15.78 33.30
C LYS A 284 12.61 -16.85 34.29
N LEU A 285 12.72 -18.12 33.85
CA LEU A 285 13.18 -19.23 34.68
C LEU A 285 14.63 -19.03 35.12
N SER A 286 15.49 -18.41 34.33
CA SER A 286 16.89 -18.13 34.68
C SER A 286 17.01 -17.12 35.85
N ILE A 287 15.98 -16.32 36.10
CA ILE A 287 15.90 -15.37 37.23
C ILE A 287 15.56 -16.13 38.53
N TYR A 288 14.79 -17.22 38.42
CA TYR A 288 14.43 -18.02 39.59
C TYR A 288 15.62 -18.87 40.05
N LYS A 289 16.08 -18.66 41.27
CA LYS A 289 17.15 -19.45 41.90
C LYS A 289 16.54 -20.21 43.05
N LEU A 290 16.85 -21.48 43.13
CA LEU A 290 16.53 -22.30 44.28
C LEU A 290 17.76 -22.41 45.18
N LEU A 291 17.71 -21.78 46.35
CA LEU A 291 18.72 -21.94 47.39
C LEU A 291 18.33 -23.15 48.25
N VAL A 292 19.23 -24.09 48.39
CA VAL A 292 19.02 -25.25 49.24
C VAL A 292 19.91 -25.09 50.47
N ALA A 293 19.27 -24.91 51.61
CA ALA A 293 19.96 -24.91 52.91
C ALA A 293 20.04 -26.38 53.40
N GLN A 294 21.25 -26.89 53.49
CA GLN A 294 21.51 -28.23 54.01
C GLN A 294 21.69 -28.14 55.54
N ILE A 295 21.08 -29.08 56.24
CA ILE A 295 21.33 -29.26 57.67
C ILE A 295 22.40 -30.39 57.78
N ASP A 296 23.57 -30.02 58.27
CA ASP A 296 24.65 -30.99 58.44
C ASP A 296 24.33 -31.94 59.61
N THR A 297 24.71 -33.20 59.49
CA THR A 297 24.68 -34.17 60.59
C THR A 297 25.97 -34.08 61.42
N LEU A 298 25.88 -34.43 62.68
CA LEU A 298 27.06 -34.49 63.55
C LEU A 298 28.11 -35.47 62.97
N SER A 299 29.37 -35.14 63.05
CA SER A 299 30.49 -35.94 62.52
C SER A 299 30.60 -37.35 63.18
N ASN A 300 29.95 -37.55 64.33
CA ASN A 300 29.88 -38.85 65.03
C ASN A 300 28.44 -39.33 65.17
N ALA A 301 27.54 -38.97 64.25
CA ALA A 301 26.13 -39.35 64.31
C ALA A 301 25.97 -40.87 64.30
N GLN A 302 25.24 -41.40 65.29
CA GLN A 302 24.88 -42.84 65.36
C GLN A 302 23.50 -43.09 64.71
N ASN A 303 22.69 -42.03 64.56
CA ASN A 303 21.41 -42.09 63.86
C ASN A 303 21.35 -41.08 62.72
N PRO A 304 20.51 -41.34 61.68
CA PRO A 304 20.36 -40.44 60.51
C PRO A 304 19.77 -39.08 60.85
N ASP A 305 19.19 -38.90 62.00
CA ASP A 305 18.52 -37.70 62.53
C ASP A 305 19.36 -36.91 63.58
N ASP A 306 20.64 -37.32 63.77
CA ASP A 306 21.57 -36.57 64.63
C ASP A 306 22.11 -35.33 63.92
N PHE A 307 21.31 -34.29 63.83
CA PHE A 307 21.67 -33.03 63.19
C PHE A 307 22.62 -32.18 64.02
N ALA A 308 23.54 -31.48 63.37
CA ALA A 308 24.46 -30.54 64.02
C ALA A 308 23.77 -29.31 64.62
N VAL A 309 22.56 -29.02 64.19
CA VAL A 309 21.69 -27.93 64.67
C VAL A 309 20.32 -28.49 64.97
N SER A 310 19.69 -28.04 66.13
CA SER A 310 18.33 -28.47 66.41
C SER A 310 17.36 -28.07 65.33
N LEU A 311 16.39 -28.92 65.00
CA LEU A 311 15.43 -28.70 63.90
C LEU A 311 14.64 -27.40 64.09
N ASP A 312 14.27 -27.05 65.33
CA ASP A 312 13.54 -25.83 65.64
C ASP A 312 14.36 -24.56 65.29
N LEU A 313 15.68 -24.59 65.62
CA LEU A 313 16.56 -23.50 65.26
C LEU A 313 16.81 -23.37 63.76
N ALA A 314 16.90 -24.50 63.07
CA ALA A 314 17.03 -24.53 61.60
C ALA A 314 15.77 -23.96 60.91
N VAL A 315 14.57 -24.27 61.43
CA VAL A 315 13.29 -23.71 60.95
C VAL A 315 13.19 -22.22 61.22
N ASP A 316 13.65 -21.75 62.36
CA ASP A 316 13.70 -20.31 62.67
C ASP A 316 14.61 -19.53 61.74
N PHE A 317 15.78 -20.05 61.42
CA PHE A 317 16.67 -19.47 60.44
C PHE A 317 16.05 -19.49 59.02
N TYR A 318 15.41 -20.58 58.64
CA TYR A 318 14.70 -20.71 57.36
C TYR A 318 13.62 -19.64 57.23
N ASN A 319 12.79 -19.45 58.25
CA ASN A 319 11.73 -18.45 58.27
C ASN A 319 12.27 -17.00 58.19
N LYS A 320 13.39 -16.74 58.85
CA LYS A 320 14.05 -15.41 58.77
C LYS A 320 14.65 -15.14 57.40
N ILE A 321 15.25 -16.15 56.78
CA ILE A 321 15.84 -16.01 55.42
C ILE A 321 14.73 -15.81 54.39
N ILE A 322 13.63 -16.55 54.44
CA ILE A 322 12.49 -16.41 53.52
C ILE A 322 11.88 -15.00 53.54
N GLN A 323 11.88 -14.32 54.72
CA GLN A 323 11.37 -12.97 54.86
C GLN A 323 12.25 -11.89 54.20
N ILE A 324 13.51 -12.20 53.93
CA ILE A 324 14.50 -11.26 53.36
C ILE A 324 14.74 -11.54 51.90
N LEU A 325 14.42 -12.75 51.41
CA LEU A 325 14.62 -13.15 50.03
C LEU A 325 13.61 -12.49 49.08
N PRO A 326 14.04 -12.03 47.89
CA PRO A 326 13.12 -11.63 46.84
C PRO A 326 12.19 -12.78 46.43
N GLU A 327 10.99 -12.44 45.93
CA GLU A 327 9.96 -13.42 45.52
C GLU A 327 10.46 -14.40 44.43
N GLU A 328 11.47 -14.02 43.65
CA GLU A 328 12.07 -14.83 42.60
C GLU A 328 13.05 -15.90 43.10
N ILE A 329 13.38 -15.91 44.39
CA ILE A 329 14.31 -16.86 45.00
C ILE A 329 13.56 -17.82 45.91
N GLY A 330 13.43 -19.07 45.51
CA GLY A 330 12.91 -20.14 46.33
C GLY A 330 13.95 -20.61 47.36
N LEU A 331 13.53 -20.89 48.59
CA LEU A 331 14.37 -21.52 49.61
C LEU A 331 13.79 -22.89 49.98
N ALA A 332 14.62 -23.91 49.94
CA ALA A 332 14.27 -25.24 50.42
C ALA A 332 15.22 -25.64 51.56
N LEU A 333 14.66 -26.26 52.61
CA LEU A 333 15.43 -26.83 53.69
C LEU A 333 15.44 -28.37 53.54
N SER A 334 16.61 -28.98 53.47
CA SER A 334 16.74 -30.42 53.28
C SER A 334 17.81 -31.00 54.20
N PRO A 335 17.54 -32.19 54.80
CA PRO A 335 18.53 -32.93 55.54
C PRO A 335 19.48 -33.69 54.58
N MET A 336 19.16 -33.76 53.30
CA MET A 336 19.98 -34.43 52.27
C MET A 336 20.74 -33.39 51.47
N LYS A 337 21.91 -33.75 50.99
CA LYS A 337 22.68 -32.90 50.05
C LYS A 337 21.92 -32.84 48.72
N ILE A 338 21.37 -31.68 48.45
CA ILE A 338 20.74 -31.40 47.14
C ILE A 338 21.62 -30.36 46.43
N GLU A 339 22.10 -30.72 45.24
CA GLU A 339 22.82 -29.74 44.43
C GLU A 339 21.83 -28.68 43.91
N PRO A 340 22.17 -27.39 43.99
CA PRO A 340 21.30 -26.36 43.49
C PRO A 340 21.09 -26.56 41.98
N ILE A 341 19.84 -26.66 41.56
CA ILE A 341 19.48 -26.70 40.15
C ILE A 341 19.60 -25.27 39.64
N THR A 342 20.69 -24.99 38.95
CA THR A 342 20.84 -23.75 38.18
C THR A 342 20.36 -24.02 36.76
N PHE A 343 19.39 -23.24 36.31
CA PHE A 343 19.02 -23.20 34.91
C PHE A 343 20.05 -22.32 34.19
N ASP A 344 21.25 -22.87 33.93
CA ASP A 344 22.30 -22.14 33.26
C ASP A 344 21.86 -21.81 31.84
N LYS A 345 22.09 -20.56 31.49
CA LYS A 345 21.78 -20.00 30.19
C LYS A 345 22.97 -20.31 29.27
N ASP A 346 22.83 -21.30 28.39
CA ASP A 346 23.65 -21.38 27.18
C ASP A 346 23.20 -20.24 26.23
N ALA A 347 23.57 -19.02 26.62
CA ALA A 347 23.12 -17.79 25.97
C ALA A 347 23.55 -17.66 24.50
N THR A 348 24.58 -18.42 24.08
CA THR A 348 25.13 -18.38 22.72
C THR A 348 24.27 -19.19 21.72
N ASP A 349 23.73 -20.34 22.11
CA ASP A 349 22.99 -21.18 21.19
C ASP A 349 21.56 -20.69 20.91
N GLU A 350 20.92 -20.05 21.87
CA GLU A 350 19.53 -19.58 21.72
C GLU A 350 19.43 -18.29 20.89
N THR A 351 20.34 -17.34 21.14
CA THR A 351 20.44 -16.13 20.30
C THR A 351 20.78 -16.50 18.87
N ASN A 352 21.59 -17.52 18.66
CA ASN A 352 21.91 -18.08 17.35
C ASN A 352 20.68 -18.72 16.71
N SER A 353 19.83 -19.42 17.48
CA SER A 353 18.62 -20.08 16.95
C SER A 353 17.57 -19.08 16.47
N ILE A 354 17.29 -18.02 17.23
CA ILE A 354 16.37 -16.95 16.82
C ILE A 354 16.93 -16.20 15.61
N SER A 355 18.23 -15.87 15.62
CA SER A 355 18.90 -15.20 14.49
C SER A 355 18.86 -16.06 13.23
N LYS A 356 19.07 -17.36 13.36
CA LYS A 356 18.97 -18.31 12.25
C LYS A 356 17.55 -18.44 11.72
N ALA A 357 16.55 -18.52 12.61
CA ALA A 357 15.14 -18.56 12.22
C ALA A 357 14.71 -17.27 11.51
N ASN A 358 15.12 -16.10 12.02
CA ASN A 358 14.90 -14.84 11.34
C ASN A 358 15.53 -14.81 9.94
N LYS A 359 16.79 -15.24 9.83
CA LYS A 359 17.49 -15.29 8.56
C LYS A 359 16.79 -16.21 7.57
N ASN A 360 16.42 -17.41 7.99
CA ASN A 360 15.69 -18.37 7.16
C ASN A 360 14.36 -17.76 6.67
N LEU A 361 13.62 -17.06 7.53
CA LEU A 361 12.37 -16.38 7.16
C LEU A 361 12.59 -15.35 6.04
N TRP A 362 13.63 -14.50 6.17
CA TRP A 362 13.93 -13.50 5.14
C TRP A 362 14.40 -14.12 3.83
N GLU A 363 15.23 -15.18 3.90
CA GLU A 363 15.67 -15.94 2.73
C GLU A 363 14.50 -16.65 2.03
N SER A 364 13.59 -17.26 2.79
CA SER A 364 12.38 -17.93 2.25
C SER A 364 11.38 -16.93 1.67
N ALA A 365 11.31 -15.73 2.23
CA ALA A 365 10.44 -14.67 1.71
C ALA A 365 10.91 -14.13 0.35
N GLY A 366 12.14 -14.45 -0.07
CA GLY A 366 12.73 -13.95 -1.31
C GLY A 366 12.95 -12.43 -1.30
N VAL A 367 12.93 -11.80 -0.13
CA VAL A 367 13.11 -10.35 0.00
C VAL A 367 14.59 -10.03 -0.12
N SER A 368 14.90 -8.95 -0.82
CA SER A 368 16.28 -8.52 -1.00
C SER A 368 17.00 -8.36 0.33
N GLN A 369 18.33 -8.53 0.30
CA GLN A 369 19.22 -8.42 1.47
C GLN A 369 19.12 -7.11 2.26
N ILE A 370 18.34 -6.15 1.77
CA ILE A 370 18.03 -4.87 2.45
C ILE A 370 17.30 -5.10 3.78
N MET A 371 16.50 -6.16 3.86
CA MET A 371 15.76 -6.50 5.06
C MET A 371 16.58 -7.30 6.07
N ASP A 372 17.65 -7.95 5.60
CA ASP A 372 18.63 -8.65 6.45
C ASP A 372 19.87 -7.78 6.63
N ASN A 373 20.02 -7.17 7.80
CA ASN A 373 21.12 -6.27 8.16
C ASN A 373 22.52 -6.89 8.07
N SER A 374 22.65 -8.16 7.70
CA SER A 374 23.90 -8.90 7.90
C SER A 374 24.96 -8.74 6.82
N LYS A 375 24.63 -8.29 5.59
CA LYS A 375 25.63 -8.15 4.51
C LYS A 375 25.17 -7.23 3.36
N LEU A 376 25.05 -5.95 3.59
CA LEU A 376 24.94 -4.99 2.48
C LEU A 376 26.31 -4.82 1.80
N THR A 377 26.58 -5.59 0.76
CA THR A 377 27.79 -5.47 -0.05
C THR A 377 27.45 -4.85 -1.40
N GLY A 378 27.66 -3.53 -1.53
CA GLY A 378 27.64 -2.80 -2.78
C GLY A 378 26.28 -2.24 -3.22
N SER A 379 26.24 -0.96 -3.55
CA SER A 379 25.04 -0.25 -4.00
C SER A 379 24.38 -0.86 -5.25
N THR A 380 25.16 -1.38 -6.19
CA THR A 380 24.67 -1.98 -7.44
C THR A 380 23.88 -3.26 -7.20
N ALA A 381 24.34 -4.13 -6.29
CA ALA A 381 23.62 -5.38 -5.96
C ALA A 381 22.29 -5.10 -5.27
N VAL A 382 22.27 -4.11 -4.36
CA VAL A 382 21.06 -3.64 -3.68
C VAL A 382 20.04 -3.09 -4.70
N THR A 383 20.48 -2.26 -5.63
CA THR A 383 19.65 -1.69 -6.69
C THR A 383 19.05 -2.79 -7.59
N ALA A 384 19.85 -3.79 -7.98
CA ALA A 384 19.40 -4.91 -8.78
C ALA A 384 18.35 -5.76 -8.04
N ALA A 385 18.55 -6.02 -6.76
CA ALA A 385 17.61 -6.73 -5.91
C ALA A 385 16.29 -5.97 -5.77
N MET A 386 16.33 -4.65 -5.51
CA MET A 386 15.13 -3.80 -5.46
C MET A 386 14.33 -3.82 -6.77
N ARG A 387 15.00 -3.85 -7.91
CA ARG A 387 14.31 -3.96 -9.21
C ARG A 387 13.59 -5.30 -9.35
N PHE A 388 14.23 -6.38 -8.91
CA PHE A 388 13.62 -7.70 -8.94
C PHE A 388 12.39 -7.77 -8.03
N ASP A 389 12.51 -7.25 -6.80
CA ASP A 389 11.41 -7.18 -5.84
C ASP A 389 10.25 -6.31 -6.37
N ALA A 390 10.56 -5.17 -7.02
CA ALA A 390 9.54 -4.34 -7.65
C ALA A 390 8.80 -5.09 -8.78
N LEU A 391 9.51 -5.84 -9.62
CA LEU A 391 8.92 -6.62 -10.71
C LEU A 391 7.99 -7.72 -10.19
N TYR A 392 8.27 -8.30 -9.04
CA TYR A 392 7.41 -9.31 -8.42
C TYR A 392 5.98 -8.81 -8.20
N VAL A 393 5.80 -7.52 -7.85
CA VAL A 393 4.48 -6.91 -7.62
C VAL A 393 3.96 -6.19 -8.87
N GLN A 394 4.82 -5.46 -9.56
CA GLN A 394 4.41 -4.65 -10.73
C GLN A 394 3.96 -5.52 -11.90
N LYS A 395 4.67 -6.63 -12.15
CA LYS A 395 4.34 -7.50 -13.28
C LYS A 395 2.92 -8.09 -13.22
N PRO A 396 2.45 -8.65 -12.09
CA PRO A 396 1.09 -9.16 -12.02
C PRO A 396 0.02 -8.06 -11.86
N LEU A 397 0.28 -6.98 -11.13
CA LEU A 397 -0.78 -6.06 -10.68
C LEU A 397 -0.88 -4.76 -11.48
N LEU A 398 0.23 -4.19 -11.96
CA LEU A 398 0.20 -2.86 -12.59
C LEU A 398 -0.66 -2.83 -13.85
N TRP A 399 -0.58 -3.84 -14.70
CA TRP A 399 -1.40 -3.93 -15.90
C TRP A 399 -2.89 -4.16 -15.59
N GLN A 400 -3.23 -4.90 -14.52
CA GLN A 400 -4.61 -5.08 -14.08
C GLN A 400 -5.21 -3.75 -13.63
N ILE A 401 -4.42 -2.96 -12.86
CA ILE A 401 -4.80 -1.62 -12.42
C ILE A 401 -5.00 -0.71 -13.64
N GLU A 402 -4.04 -0.70 -14.57
CA GLU A 402 -4.11 0.11 -15.80
C GLU A 402 -5.34 -0.27 -16.65
N ALA A 403 -5.56 -1.55 -16.88
CA ALA A 403 -6.69 -2.05 -17.65
C ALA A 403 -8.04 -1.69 -16.98
N ARG A 404 -8.12 -1.82 -15.66
CA ARG A 404 -9.35 -1.50 -14.91
C ARG A 404 -9.64 -0.01 -14.91
N VAL A 405 -8.62 0.83 -14.75
CA VAL A 405 -8.78 2.29 -14.81
C VAL A 405 -9.23 2.73 -16.20
N ASN A 406 -8.60 2.22 -17.26
CA ASN A 406 -9.01 2.53 -18.63
C ASN A 406 -10.44 2.06 -18.94
N MET A 407 -10.85 0.90 -18.42
CA MET A 407 -12.23 0.43 -18.54
C MET A 407 -13.21 1.40 -17.88
N PHE A 408 -12.91 1.87 -16.66
CA PHE A 408 -13.74 2.85 -15.98
C PHE A 408 -13.77 4.21 -16.69
N LEU A 409 -12.62 4.69 -17.17
CA LEU A 409 -12.56 5.93 -17.94
C LEU A 409 -13.40 5.86 -19.23
N ASN A 410 -13.38 4.74 -19.94
CA ASN A 410 -14.23 4.54 -21.12
C ASN A 410 -15.72 4.45 -20.78
N TYR A 411 -16.05 3.97 -19.57
CA TYR A 411 -17.43 3.93 -19.09
C TYR A 411 -17.98 5.33 -18.78
N VAL A 412 -17.19 6.17 -18.07
CA VAL A 412 -17.63 7.52 -17.67
C VAL A 412 -17.42 8.57 -18.77
N LEU A 413 -16.51 8.32 -19.70
CA LEU A 413 -16.20 9.19 -20.84
C LEU A 413 -16.26 8.36 -22.15
N PRO A 414 -17.45 7.99 -22.63
CA PRO A 414 -17.56 7.25 -23.86
C PRO A 414 -16.97 8.03 -25.04
N ASP A 415 -16.29 7.34 -25.94
CA ASP A 415 -15.67 7.89 -27.16
C ASP A 415 -14.59 8.97 -26.93
N ASN A 416 -13.97 8.98 -25.74
CA ASN A 416 -12.97 10.00 -25.44
C ASN A 416 -11.63 9.79 -26.19
N GLY A 417 -11.34 8.56 -26.65
CA GLY A 417 -10.12 8.25 -27.39
C GLY A 417 -8.81 8.42 -26.60
N MET A 418 -8.86 8.46 -25.29
CA MET A 418 -7.69 8.60 -24.44
C MET A 418 -7.35 7.28 -23.74
N ARG A 419 -6.05 7.06 -23.49
CA ARG A 419 -5.56 5.91 -22.76
C ARG A 419 -4.61 6.36 -21.66
N LEU A 420 -4.91 5.98 -20.42
CA LEU A 420 -4.00 6.15 -19.30
C LEU A 420 -2.97 5.03 -19.29
N LYS A 421 -1.73 5.38 -18.99
CA LYS A 421 -0.63 4.45 -18.81
C LYS A 421 0.17 4.84 -17.59
N TYR A 422 0.36 3.88 -16.67
CA TYR A 422 1.23 4.06 -15.51
C TYR A 422 2.68 3.73 -15.87
N MET A 423 3.60 4.43 -15.25
CA MET A 423 5.03 4.16 -15.40
C MET A 423 5.44 3.03 -14.43
N GLN A 424 6.32 2.15 -14.88
CA GLN A 424 6.89 1.07 -14.04
C GLN A 424 7.97 1.63 -13.11
N VAL A 425 7.59 2.55 -12.23
CA VAL A 425 8.47 3.22 -11.28
C VAL A 425 8.21 2.69 -9.89
N THR A 426 9.28 2.51 -9.12
CA THR A 426 9.20 2.29 -7.68
C THR A 426 9.79 3.50 -6.96
N PRO A 427 9.22 3.92 -5.82
CA PRO A 427 9.75 5.05 -5.04
C PRO A 427 11.25 4.93 -4.71
N TYR A 428 11.74 3.70 -4.57
CA TYR A 428 13.14 3.43 -4.23
C TYR A 428 14.14 3.69 -5.37
N LEU A 429 13.69 3.70 -6.62
CA LEU A 429 14.53 3.90 -7.82
C LEU A 429 14.10 5.13 -8.63
N ARG A 430 13.30 6.01 -8.04
CA ARG A 430 12.72 7.18 -8.72
C ARG A 430 13.78 8.10 -9.31
N ASP A 431 14.87 8.36 -8.57
CA ASP A 431 15.95 9.24 -9.01
C ASP A 431 16.66 8.72 -10.28
N GLU A 432 16.82 7.41 -10.38
CA GLU A 432 17.40 6.79 -11.57
C GLU A 432 16.48 6.95 -12.78
N PHE A 433 15.17 6.77 -12.60
CA PHE A 433 14.19 7.00 -13.67
C PHE A 433 14.17 8.46 -14.11
N ILE A 434 14.21 9.42 -13.17
CA ILE A 434 14.30 10.85 -13.49
C ILE A 434 15.53 11.13 -14.36
N LYS A 435 16.69 10.57 -14.01
CA LYS A 435 17.92 10.73 -14.78
C LYS A 435 17.76 10.20 -16.20
N ASN A 436 17.26 8.97 -16.35
CA ASN A 436 17.10 8.32 -17.66
C ASN A 436 16.10 9.08 -18.54
N VAL A 437 14.96 9.52 -17.98
CA VAL A 437 13.95 10.28 -18.73
C VAL A 437 14.46 11.67 -19.08
N LYS A 438 15.22 12.32 -18.21
CA LYS A 438 15.88 13.60 -18.51
C LYS A 438 16.86 13.47 -19.68
N GLU A 439 17.68 12.42 -19.70
CA GLU A 439 18.57 12.13 -20.82
C GLU A 439 17.78 11.88 -22.12
N ALA A 440 16.68 11.11 -22.05
CA ALA A 440 15.80 10.89 -23.19
C ALA A 440 15.19 12.20 -23.73
N CYS A 441 14.74 13.10 -22.85
CA CYS A 441 14.25 14.42 -23.24
C CYS A 441 15.33 15.27 -23.95
N THR A 442 16.60 15.19 -23.52
CA THR A 442 17.71 15.90 -24.18
C THR A 442 18.00 15.35 -25.58
N LEU A 443 17.69 14.09 -25.83
CA LEU A 443 17.77 13.46 -27.15
C LEU A 443 16.55 13.76 -28.05
N GLY A 444 15.58 14.56 -27.56
CA GLY A 444 14.40 14.96 -28.32
C GLY A 444 13.23 13.97 -28.22
N LEU A 445 13.27 12.95 -27.37
CA LEU A 445 12.12 12.07 -27.15
C LEU A 445 10.99 12.83 -26.44
N PRO A 446 9.70 12.62 -26.83
CA PRO A 446 8.55 13.36 -26.30
C PRO A 446 8.14 12.86 -24.89
N MET A 447 9.01 13.03 -23.89
CA MET A 447 8.85 12.52 -22.53
C MET A 447 8.77 13.63 -21.47
N LYS A 448 8.45 14.88 -21.86
CA LYS A 448 8.41 16.01 -20.92
C LYS A 448 7.33 15.86 -19.84
N THR A 449 6.13 15.40 -20.23
CA THR A 449 5.03 15.13 -19.28
C THR A 449 5.39 14.01 -18.32
N GLN A 450 6.08 12.98 -18.79
CA GLN A 450 6.59 11.89 -17.94
C GLN A 450 7.64 12.38 -16.96
N LEU A 451 8.53 13.27 -17.40
CA LEU A 451 9.53 13.88 -16.51
C LEU A 451 8.85 14.68 -15.39
N ALA A 452 7.85 15.49 -15.72
CA ALA A 452 7.07 16.25 -14.73
C ALA A 452 6.37 15.31 -13.73
N ALA A 453 5.73 14.23 -14.21
CA ALA A 453 5.08 13.24 -13.36
C ALA A 453 6.09 12.53 -12.42
N LEU A 454 7.28 12.19 -12.91
CA LEU A 454 8.36 11.64 -12.09
C LEU A 454 8.88 12.65 -11.04
N MET A 455 8.80 13.94 -11.31
CA MET A 455 9.15 14.99 -10.34
C MET A 455 8.01 15.31 -9.35
N GLY A 456 6.89 14.59 -9.44
CA GLY A 456 5.75 14.72 -8.52
C GLY A 456 4.68 15.70 -8.97
N MET A 457 4.73 16.17 -10.22
CA MET A 457 3.76 17.07 -10.81
C MET A 457 2.87 16.28 -11.77
N SER A 458 1.60 16.12 -11.45
CA SER A 458 0.66 15.44 -12.36
C SER A 458 0.57 16.18 -13.70
N PRO A 459 0.16 15.52 -14.80
CA PRO A 459 -0.04 16.23 -16.07
C PRO A 459 -1.05 17.38 -15.99
N LEU A 460 -2.06 17.28 -15.11
CA LEU A 460 -3.02 18.37 -14.86
C LEU A 460 -2.36 19.53 -14.14
N ASP A 461 -1.57 19.26 -13.10
CA ASP A 461 -0.81 20.27 -12.36
C ASP A 461 0.20 20.97 -13.25
N MET A 462 0.89 20.20 -14.10
CA MET A 462 1.85 20.75 -15.05
C MET A 462 1.19 21.78 -15.98
N ASN A 463 0.03 21.44 -16.58
CA ASN A 463 -0.70 22.35 -17.45
C ASN A 463 -1.19 23.59 -16.70
N SER A 464 -1.73 23.41 -15.49
CA SER A 464 -2.22 24.50 -14.64
C SER A 464 -1.08 25.44 -14.23
N MET A 465 0.07 24.88 -13.85
CA MET A 465 1.25 25.65 -13.48
C MET A 465 1.89 26.38 -14.66
N LEU A 466 1.95 25.74 -15.84
CA LEU A 466 2.41 26.41 -17.06
C LEU A 466 1.57 27.65 -17.37
N TYR A 467 0.25 27.55 -17.33
CA TYR A 467 -0.65 28.67 -17.52
C TYR A 467 -0.48 29.76 -16.45
N LEU A 468 -0.41 29.36 -15.18
CA LEU A 468 -0.21 30.29 -14.06
C LEU A 468 1.11 31.05 -14.19
N GLU A 469 2.21 30.34 -14.41
CA GLU A 469 3.55 30.95 -14.42
C GLU A 469 3.82 31.79 -15.66
N ASN A 470 3.42 31.33 -16.85
CA ASN A 470 3.74 31.98 -18.12
C ASN A 470 2.71 33.06 -18.48
N ASP A 471 1.41 32.77 -18.35
CA ASP A 471 0.35 33.66 -18.85
C ASP A 471 -0.12 34.67 -17.78
N ILE A 472 -0.33 34.20 -16.54
CA ILE A 472 -0.85 35.07 -15.45
C ILE A 472 0.28 35.81 -14.75
N LEU A 473 1.27 35.08 -14.22
CA LEU A 473 2.36 35.67 -13.43
C LEU A 473 3.46 36.25 -14.30
N LYS A 474 3.62 35.81 -15.53
CA LYS A 474 4.67 36.21 -16.48
C LYS A 474 6.05 36.13 -15.84
N LEU A 475 6.36 34.98 -15.23
CA LEU A 475 7.62 34.78 -14.50
C LEU A 475 8.83 34.82 -15.43
N GLN A 476 8.70 34.44 -16.68
CA GLN A 476 9.79 34.52 -17.67
C GLN A 476 10.31 35.95 -17.85
N ASP A 477 9.43 36.96 -17.77
CA ASP A 477 9.82 38.35 -17.87
C ASP A 477 10.42 38.91 -16.58
N LYS A 478 10.11 38.31 -15.44
CA LYS A 478 10.51 38.76 -14.09
C LYS A 478 11.72 38.04 -13.53
N MET A 479 11.87 36.74 -13.84
CA MET A 479 12.96 35.88 -13.37
C MET A 479 14.00 35.74 -14.49
N VAL A 480 14.81 36.76 -14.66
CA VAL A 480 15.92 36.75 -15.61
C VAL A 480 17.04 35.87 -15.04
N PRO A 481 17.41 34.75 -15.68
CA PRO A 481 18.53 33.94 -15.20
C PRO A 481 19.81 34.80 -15.14
N LEU A 482 20.63 34.62 -14.11
CA LEU A 482 21.97 35.19 -14.11
C LEU A 482 22.71 34.68 -15.33
N GLN A 483 23.08 35.62 -16.21
CA GLN A 483 23.82 35.27 -17.44
C GLN A 483 25.16 34.67 -17.01
N SER A 484 25.37 33.41 -17.34
CA SER A 484 26.73 32.86 -17.29
C SER A 484 27.52 33.41 -18.49
N THR A 485 28.80 33.62 -18.32
CA THR A 485 29.72 34.06 -19.38
C THR A 485 29.69 33.20 -20.66
N TYR A 486 29.01 32.07 -20.63
CA TYR A 486 28.85 31.13 -21.78
C TYR A 486 27.52 31.27 -22.51
N THR A 487 26.56 32.06 -22.05
CA THR A 487 25.25 32.25 -22.67
C THR A 487 25.03 33.69 -23.12
N GLN A 488 26.02 34.30 -23.79
CA GLN A 488 25.77 35.47 -24.62
C GLN A 488 25.28 35.00 -26.00
N THR A 489 24.01 34.69 -26.12
CA THR A 489 23.28 34.84 -27.36
C THR A 489 22.68 36.24 -27.35
N GLY A 490 23.53 37.22 -27.53
CA GLY A 490 23.08 38.56 -27.90
C GLY A 490 22.66 38.50 -29.37
N ASP A 491 21.56 39.14 -29.67
CA ASP A 491 21.11 39.53 -31.01
C ASP A 491 22.17 40.47 -31.63
N SER A 492 23.27 39.91 -32.06
CA SER A 492 24.23 40.60 -32.93
C SER A 492 24.69 39.60 -33.97
N ASP A 493 24.34 39.91 -35.19
CA ASP A 493 24.69 39.23 -36.45
C ASP A 493 26.22 39.21 -36.74
N THR A 494 27.02 39.26 -35.68
CA THR A 494 28.50 39.17 -35.76
C THR A 494 29.01 38.18 -34.69
N GLY A 495 28.84 36.90 -35.00
CA GLY A 495 29.56 35.82 -34.30
C GLY A 495 31.02 35.83 -34.66
N GLY A 496 31.86 36.34 -33.79
CA GLY A 496 33.31 36.30 -33.90
C GLY A 496 33.96 37.35 -32.98
N ALA A 497 35.16 37.08 -32.56
CA ALA A 497 35.98 38.11 -31.88
C ALA A 497 36.05 39.35 -32.81
N PRO A 498 35.97 40.58 -32.24
CA PRO A 498 36.04 41.79 -33.05
C PRO A 498 37.25 41.72 -33.94
N THR A 499 37.03 41.80 -35.25
CA THR A 499 38.13 41.90 -36.23
C THR A 499 38.91 43.17 -35.91
N LYS A 500 40.16 43.05 -35.55
CA LYS A 500 41.09 44.17 -35.49
C LYS A 500 41.32 44.64 -36.91
N ASP A 501 41.41 45.98 -37.08
CA ASP A 501 41.84 46.54 -38.35
C ASP A 501 43.23 46.05 -38.68
N LEU A 502 43.49 45.87 -39.99
CA LEU A 502 44.77 45.34 -40.49
C LEU A 502 46.02 46.10 -39.97
N GLY A 503 45.86 47.37 -39.57
CA GLY A 503 46.97 48.17 -39.00
C GLY A 503 47.23 47.95 -37.50
N ASP A 504 46.39 47.18 -36.79
CA ASP A 504 46.49 46.88 -35.35
C ASP A 504 46.84 45.41 -35.05
N LEU A 505 47.24 44.68 -36.09
CA LEU A 505 47.63 43.27 -35.97
C LEU A 505 49.13 43.17 -35.60
N THR A 506 49.46 42.23 -34.78
CA THR A 506 50.85 41.82 -34.54
C THR A 506 51.33 40.92 -35.70
N ASP A 507 52.63 40.84 -35.93
CA ASP A 507 53.24 40.02 -36.98
C ASP A 507 52.73 38.58 -37.06
N ASP A 508 52.32 37.96 -35.93
CA ASP A 508 51.68 36.64 -35.82
C ASP A 508 50.22 36.66 -36.28
N GLY A 509 49.54 37.78 -36.13
CA GLY A 509 48.15 38.00 -36.58
C GLY A 509 48.10 38.13 -38.11
N GLU A 510 49.00 38.87 -38.74
CA GLU A 510 49.14 38.99 -40.19
C GLU A 510 49.50 37.66 -40.83
N ALA A 511 50.42 36.89 -40.25
CA ALA A 511 50.80 35.55 -40.73
C ALA A 511 49.68 34.55 -40.65
N SER A 512 48.68 34.71 -39.73
CA SER A 512 47.53 33.82 -39.61
C SER A 512 46.45 34.12 -40.65
N ILE A 513 46.25 35.39 -41.07
CA ILE A 513 45.34 35.79 -42.14
C ILE A 513 45.87 35.30 -43.51
N ASP A 514 47.18 35.48 -43.74
CA ASP A 514 47.84 35.08 -44.98
C ASP A 514 47.79 33.54 -45.24
N LYS A 515 47.72 32.76 -44.15
CA LYS A 515 47.50 31.30 -44.23
C LYS A 515 46.04 30.92 -44.50
N ARG A 516 45.08 31.74 -44.04
CA ARG A 516 43.65 31.49 -44.29
C ARG A 516 43.22 31.78 -45.74
N ASP A 517 43.78 32.85 -46.30
CA ASP A 517 43.51 33.26 -47.70
C ASP A 517 44.18 32.33 -48.72
N LYS A 518 45.19 31.57 -48.35
CA LYS A 518 45.85 30.54 -49.16
C LYS A 518 45.21 29.14 -49.05
N ALA A 519 44.24 28.95 -48.12
CA ALA A 519 43.58 27.68 -47.85
C ALA A 519 42.14 27.64 -48.44
N ASN A 520 41.60 28.74 -48.97
CA ASN A 520 40.38 28.85 -49.75
C ASN A 520 40.82 29.08 -51.20
#